data_55bb4ba5f82dc5bd227c083d41b0fb2d
#
_entry.id   55bb4ba5f82dc5bd227c083d41b0fb2d
#
_cell.length_a   1.000
_cell.length_b   1.000
_cell.length_c   1.000
_cell.angle_alpha   90.00
_cell.angle_beta   90.00
_cell.angle_gamma   90.00
#
_symmetry.space_group_name_H-M   'P 1'
#
loop_
_entity.id
_entity.type
_entity.pdbx_description
1 polymer ?
#
loop_
_entity_poly.entity_id
_entity_poly.type
_entity_poly.pdbx_seq_one_letter_code
_entity_poly.pdbx_strand_id
1 'polypeptide(L)'
;LDIFISRMIAQRDILNYIQANGLLPGAGAVLEVGLGNGRSYSHLRELFPNRRIIAFDRHLGAHRTVLPEPEDFVMGEIRETATGFIGFDAALAHADIGTGYPEKDAIIITWLPELMAGMLISGGIAVSGLPLDHPHLRPLPRLPSVEEGRYFFYQRA
;
A
#
# COMPACT_ATOMS: atom_id res chain seq x y z
N LEU A 1 4.91 -0.63 21.61
CA LEU A 1 3.71 -1.45 21.43
C LEU A 1 2.50 -0.61 21.02
N ASP A 2 2.29 0.52 21.70
CA ASP A 2 1.17 1.42 21.36
C ASP A 2 1.26 1.96 19.94
N ILE A 3 2.46 2.31 19.48
CA ILE A 3 2.71 2.77 18.11
C ILE A 3 2.35 1.67 17.11
N PHE A 4 2.77 0.43 17.38
CA PHE A 4 2.45 -0.71 16.54
C PHE A 4 0.94 -0.95 16.47
N ILE A 5 0.26 -0.93 17.61
CA ILE A 5 -1.20 -1.12 17.66
C ILE A 5 -1.90 -0.01 16.90
N SER A 6 -1.51 1.24 17.09
CA SER A 6 -2.09 2.39 16.41
C SER A 6 -1.93 2.28 14.89
N ARG A 7 -0.76 1.82 14.42
CA ARG A 7 -0.51 1.60 12.99
C ARG A 7 -1.37 0.49 12.42
N MET A 8 -1.53 -0.62 13.16
CA MET A 8 -2.36 -1.73 12.71
C MET A 8 -3.84 -1.36 12.64
N ILE A 9 -4.32 -0.60 13.63
CA ILE A 9 -5.69 -0.07 13.61
C ILE A 9 -5.89 0.83 12.39
N ALA A 10 -4.95 1.72 12.14
CA ALA A 10 -5.03 2.64 11.00
C ALA A 10 -5.08 1.90 9.65
N GLN A 11 -4.20 0.94 9.43
CA GLN A 11 -4.22 0.11 8.23
C GLN A 11 -5.57 -0.57 8.05
N ARG A 12 -6.01 -1.27 9.08
CA ARG A 12 -7.27 -2.01 9.04
C ARG A 12 -8.44 -1.09 8.71
N ASP A 13 -8.55 0.01 9.42
CA ASP A 13 -9.70 0.90 9.31
C ASP A 13 -9.74 1.62 7.97
N ILE A 14 -8.58 2.05 7.45
CA ILE A 14 -8.50 2.67 6.12
C ILE A 14 -8.88 1.66 5.03
N LEU A 15 -8.30 0.47 5.06
CA LEU A 15 -8.60 -0.56 4.05
C LEU A 15 -10.07 -0.99 4.11
N ASN A 16 -10.62 -1.15 5.31
CA ASN A 16 -12.03 -1.47 5.49
C ASN A 16 -12.92 -0.35 4.93
N TYR A 17 -12.57 0.91 5.18
CA TYR A 17 -13.30 2.06 4.68
C TYR A 17 -13.31 2.11 3.15
N ILE A 18 -12.17 1.85 2.52
CA ILE A 18 -12.05 1.82 1.05
C ILE A 18 -12.99 0.77 0.47
N GLN A 19 -13.00 -0.42 1.04
CA GLN A 19 -13.87 -1.51 0.56
C GLN A 19 -15.34 -1.21 0.83
N ALA A 20 -15.68 -0.79 2.04
CA ALA A 20 -17.08 -0.55 2.44
C ALA A 20 -17.73 0.57 1.64
N ASN A 21 -16.96 1.56 1.20
CA ASN A 21 -17.45 2.70 0.45
C ASN A 21 -17.24 2.58 -1.06
N GLY A 22 -16.75 1.45 -1.54
CA GLY A 22 -16.58 1.19 -2.96
C GLY A 22 -15.67 2.20 -3.65
N LEU A 23 -14.57 2.59 -3.01
CA LEU A 23 -13.72 3.67 -3.51
C LEU A 23 -12.81 3.26 -4.67
N LEU A 24 -12.59 1.96 -4.88
CA LEU A 24 -11.70 1.52 -5.94
C LEU A 24 -12.38 1.58 -7.31
N PRO A 25 -11.61 1.90 -8.37
CA PRO A 25 -12.08 1.74 -9.74
C PRO A 25 -12.59 0.32 -10.00
N GLY A 26 -13.47 0.16 -10.98
CA GLY A 26 -14.10 -1.13 -11.29
C GLY A 26 -13.13 -2.21 -11.73
N ALA A 27 -11.98 -1.86 -12.26
CA ALA A 27 -10.94 -2.80 -12.69
C ALA A 27 -9.58 -2.38 -12.14
N GLY A 28 -8.62 -3.30 -12.17
CA GLY A 28 -7.25 -3.08 -11.74
C GLY A 28 -6.87 -3.96 -10.56
N ALA A 29 -5.59 -4.31 -10.50
CA ALA A 29 -5.02 -5.11 -9.44
C ALA A 29 -4.78 -4.29 -8.17
N VAL A 30 -4.51 -5.00 -7.09
CA VAL A 30 -4.03 -4.42 -5.83
C VAL A 30 -2.53 -4.71 -5.73
N LEU A 31 -1.75 -3.69 -5.40
CA LEU A 31 -0.31 -3.83 -5.20
C LEU A 31 0.01 -3.70 -3.71
N GLU A 32 0.65 -4.72 -3.15
CA GLU A 32 1.15 -4.71 -1.77
C GLU A 32 2.65 -4.45 -1.80
N VAL A 33 3.04 -3.22 -1.59
CA VAL A 33 4.44 -2.78 -1.63
C VAL A 33 5.06 -3.00 -0.26
N GLY A 34 5.79 -4.10 -0.13
CA GLY A 34 6.30 -4.59 1.14
C GLY A 34 5.38 -5.66 1.74
N LEU A 35 5.69 -6.91 1.48
CA LEU A 35 4.89 -8.04 1.97
C LEU A 35 5.06 -8.26 3.47
N GLY A 36 6.30 -8.14 3.96
CA GLY A 36 6.62 -8.41 5.37
C GLY A 36 6.13 -9.76 5.82
N ASN A 37 5.42 -9.80 6.94
CA ASN A 37 4.86 -11.04 7.49
C ASN A 37 3.53 -11.46 6.83
N GLY A 38 3.01 -10.65 5.91
CA GLY A 38 1.78 -10.96 5.20
C GLY A 38 0.50 -10.61 5.91
N ARG A 39 0.54 -9.82 6.98
CA ARG A 39 -0.68 -9.43 7.73
C ARG A 39 -1.63 -8.59 6.88
N SER A 40 -1.13 -7.52 6.29
CA SER A 40 -1.94 -6.66 5.43
C SER A 40 -2.27 -7.36 4.11
N TYR A 41 -1.36 -8.18 3.58
CA TYR A 41 -1.63 -8.99 2.40
C TYR A 41 -2.83 -9.92 2.63
N SER A 42 -2.86 -10.62 3.77
CA SER A 42 -3.96 -11.50 4.14
C SER A 42 -5.27 -10.72 4.23
N HIS A 43 -5.25 -9.53 4.85
CA HIS A 43 -6.42 -8.67 4.96
C HIS A 43 -6.92 -8.17 3.60
N LEU A 44 -6.00 -7.79 2.71
CA LEU A 44 -6.35 -7.39 1.35
C LEU A 44 -7.03 -8.52 0.58
N ARG A 45 -6.59 -9.76 0.76
CA ARG A 45 -7.23 -10.92 0.14
C ARG A 45 -8.66 -11.13 0.63
N GLU A 46 -8.90 -10.89 1.92
CA GLU A 46 -10.24 -10.98 2.50
C GLU A 46 -11.15 -9.87 1.97
N LEU A 47 -10.63 -8.63 1.87
CA LEU A 47 -11.44 -7.49 1.42
C LEU A 47 -11.71 -7.51 -0.08
N PHE A 48 -10.74 -7.97 -0.88
CA PHE A 48 -10.80 -7.89 -2.35
C PHE A 48 -10.57 -9.28 -2.98
N PRO A 49 -11.44 -10.26 -2.69
CA PRO A 49 -11.22 -11.66 -3.14
C PRO A 49 -11.27 -11.84 -4.65
N ASN A 50 -11.85 -10.86 -5.37
CA ASN A 50 -12.01 -10.94 -6.84
C ASN A 50 -10.95 -10.11 -7.58
N ARG A 51 -9.99 -9.54 -6.86
CA ARG A 51 -8.90 -8.78 -7.48
C ARG A 51 -7.59 -9.53 -7.36
N ARG A 52 -6.77 -9.47 -8.41
CA ARG A 52 -5.40 -9.96 -8.34
C ARG A 52 -4.62 -9.07 -7.37
N ILE A 53 -3.84 -9.67 -6.48
CA ILE A 53 -2.98 -8.94 -5.53
C ILE A 53 -1.55 -9.35 -5.83
N ILE A 54 -0.70 -8.36 -6.13
CA ILE A 54 0.71 -8.56 -6.42
C ILE A 54 1.52 -7.96 -5.27
N ALA A 55 2.39 -8.77 -4.67
CA ALA A 55 3.19 -8.38 -3.53
C ALA A 55 4.66 -8.22 -3.92
N PHE A 56 5.32 -7.23 -3.31
CA PHE A 56 6.72 -6.90 -3.54
C PHE A 56 7.49 -6.98 -2.23
N ASP A 57 8.63 -7.66 -2.22
CA ASP A 57 9.57 -7.60 -1.10
C ASP A 57 10.94 -8.13 -1.53
N ARG A 58 11.95 -7.84 -0.71
CA ARG A 58 13.29 -8.41 -0.88
C ARG A 58 13.32 -9.87 -0.48
N HIS A 59 12.48 -10.29 0.44
CA HIS A 59 12.41 -11.64 0.99
C HIS A 59 10.98 -12.11 1.06
N LEU A 60 10.77 -13.40 0.87
CA LEU A 60 9.48 -14.04 1.08
C LEU A 60 9.34 -14.43 2.55
N GLY A 61 8.98 -13.46 3.38
CA GLY A 61 8.87 -13.62 4.84
C GLY A 61 7.47 -13.88 5.37
N ALA A 62 6.46 -14.01 4.49
CA ALA A 62 5.10 -14.24 4.92
C ALA A 62 4.93 -15.66 5.47
N HIS A 63 4.01 -15.80 6.43
CA HIS A 63 3.65 -17.11 6.96
C HIS A 63 3.12 -18.01 5.84
N ARG A 64 3.46 -19.31 5.90
CA ARG A 64 3.11 -20.29 4.85
C ARG A 64 1.62 -20.36 4.51
N THR A 65 0.74 -19.94 5.41
CA THR A 65 -0.71 -19.94 5.19
C THR A 65 -1.21 -18.72 4.41
N VAL A 66 -0.35 -17.71 4.22
CA VAL A 66 -0.68 -16.45 3.55
C VAL A 66 0.30 -16.11 2.44
N LEU A 67 1.00 -17.10 1.88
CA LEU A 67 1.93 -16.89 0.78
C LEU A 67 1.18 -16.48 -0.49
N PRO A 68 1.68 -15.47 -1.22
CA PRO A 68 1.18 -15.20 -2.56
C PRO A 68 1.56 -16.33 -3.53
N GLU A 69 0.79 -16.47 -4.61
CA GLU A 69 1.20 -17.35 -5.70
C GLU A 69 2.54 -16.85 -6.28
N PRO A 70 3.42 -17.76 -6.78
CA PRO A 70 4.73 -17.34 -7.29
C PRO A 70 4.66 -16.25 -8.36
N GLU A 71 3.68 -16.30 -9.25
CA GLU A 71 3.49 -15.28 -10.30
C GLU A 71 3.01 -13.94 -9.76
N ASP A 72 2.55 -13.88 -8.52
CA ASP A 72 2.05 -12.68 -7.87
C ASP A 72 3.01 -12.16 -6.80
N PHE A 73 4.22 -12.70 -6.74
CA PHE A 73 5.27 -12.21 -5.85
C PHE A 73 6.48 -11.72 -6.67
N VAL A 74 6.86 -10.46 -6.46
CA VAL A 74 8.01 -9.83 -7.12
C VAL A 74 9.12 -9.66 -6.10
N MET A 75 10.16 -10.47 -6.22
CA MET A 75 11.30 -10.42 -5.31
C MET A 75 12.37 -9.45 -5.82
N GLY A 76 12.89 -8.63 -4.94
CA GLY A 76 13.98 -7.69 -5.22
C GLY A 76 13.82 -6.39 -4.46
N GLU A 77 14.73 -5.45 -4.73
CA GLU A 77 14.63 -4.11 -4.18
C GLU A 77 13.37 -3.45 -4.72
N ILE A 78 12.50 -3.01 -3.82
CA ILE A 78 11.17 -2.46 -4.17
C ILE A 78 11.31 -1.28 -5.13
N ARG A 79 12.24 -0.37 -4.86
CA ARG A 79 12.47 0.80 -5.72
C ARG A 79 12.76 0.41 -7.17
N GLU A 80 13.46 -0.71 -7.37
CA GLU A 80 13.81 -1.19 -8.71
C GLU A 80 12.68 -1.99 -9.33
N THR A 81 12.15 -2.99 -8.61
CA THR A 81 11.16 -3.91 -9.15
C THR A 81 9.82 -3.23 -9.40
N ALA A 82 9.37 -2.37 -8.50
CA ALA A 82 8.10 -1.68 -8.64
C ALA A 82 8.13 -0.63 -9.76
N THR A 83 9.31 -0.13 -10.14
CA THR A 83 9.45 0.78 -11.28
C THR A 83 8.96 0.13 -12.58
N GLY A 84 9.10 -1.18 -12.72
CA GLY A 84 8.56 -1.94 -13.84
C GLY A 84 7.02 -1.97 -13.89
N PHE A 85 6.36 -1.50 -12.85
CA PHE A 85 4.90 -1.45 -12.76
C PHE A 85 4.34 -0.05 -12.98
N ILE A 86 5.16 0.92 -13.34
CA ILE A 86 4.68 2.23 -13.77
C ILE A 86 3.86 2.03 -15.04
N GLY A 87 2.63 2.58 -15.03
CA GLY A 87 1.69 2.38 -16.14
C GLY A 87 0.89 1.08 -16.05
N PHE A 88 1.02 0.34 -14.95
CA PHE A 88 0.29 -0.92 -14.75
C PHE A 88 -1.21 -0.72 -14.52
N ASP A 89 -1.64 0.49 -14.19
CA ASP A 89 -3.04 0.86 -13.95
C ASP A 89 -3.68 0.08 -12.80
N ALA A 90 -2.96 -0.03 -11.69
CA ALA A 90 -3.49 -0.66 -10.48
C ALA A 90 -4.63 0.17 -9.88
N ALA A 91 -5.59 -0.51 -9.24
CA ALA A 91 -6.70 0.15 -8.55
C ALA A 91 -6.30 0.63 -7.14
N LEU A 92 -5.42 -0.12 -6.48
CA LEU A 92 -4.97 0.16 -5.11
C LEU A 92 -3.49 -0.17 -5.00
N ALA A 93 -2.73 0.71 -4.37
CA ALA A 93 -1.36 0.43 -3.96
C ALA A 93 -1.22 0.74 -2.47
N HIS A 94 -0.78 -0.24 -1.70
CA HIS A 94 -0.56 -0.12 -0.27
C HIS A 94 0.93 -0.29 0.03
N ALA A 95 1.50 0.65 0.79
CA ALA A 95 2.91 0.61 1.16
C ALA A 95 3.07 0.83 2.67
N ASP A 96 3.52 -0.21 3.38
CA ASP A 96 3.90 -0.12 4.78
C ASP A 96 5.40 -0.44 4.90
N ILE A 97 6.23 0.45 4.37
CA ILE A 97 7.67 0.28 4.30
C ILE A 97 8.46 1.31 5.11
N GLY A 98 7.78 2.09 5.94
CA GLY A 98 8.43 2.98 6.88
C GLY A 98 9.30 2.19 7.86
N THR A 99 10.48 2.72 8.19
CA THR A 99 11.46 2.05 9.03
C THR A 99 11.39 2.47 10.50
N GLY A 100 10.74 3.59 10.80
CA GLY A 100 10.77 4.21 12.11
C GLY A 100 12.03 5.05 12.35
N TYR A 101 12.97 5.06 11.40
CA TYR A 101 14.19 5.88 11.47
C TYR A 101 14.02 7.09 10.56
N PRO A 102 13.93 8.32 11.10
CA PRO A 102 13.64 9.51 10.31
C PRO A 102 14.56 9.72 9.10
N GLU A 103 15.85 9.44 9.25
CA GLU A 103 16.82 9.59 8.17
C GLU A 103 16.61 8.60 7.02
N LYS A 104 16.18 7.39 7.33
CA LYS A 104 15.87 6.36 6.31
C LYS A 104 14.54 6.66 5.64
N ASP A 105 13.55 7.06 6.41
CA ASP A 105 12.22 7.39 5.91
C ASP A 105 12.29 8.62 5.00
N ALA A 106 13.15 9.59 5.32
CA ALA A 106 13.38 10.76 4.47
C ALA A 106 13.89 10.38 3.08
N ILE A 107 14.68 9.32 2.95
CA ILE A 107 15.12 8.81 1.65
C ILE A 107 13.96 8.14 0.91
N ILE A 108 13.17 7.33 1.59
CA ILE A 108 12.03 6.62 0.98
C ILE A 108 11.03 7.61 0.39
N ILE A 109 10.70 8.69 1.07
CA ILE A 109 9.74 9.67 0.58
C ILE A 109 10.26 10.50 -0.60
N THR A 110 11.53 10.40 -0.96
CA THR A 110 12.04 11.03 -2.18
C THR A 110 11.64 10.29 -3.45
N TRP A 111 11.31 8.99 -3.37
CA TRP A 111 10.96 8.20 -4.55
C TRP A 111 9.60 7.49 -4.46
N LEU A 112 9.08 7.25 -3.27
CA LEU A 112 7.84 6.49 -3.10
C LEU A 112 6.61 7.21 -3.69
N PRO A 113 6.42 8.53 -3.50
CA PRO A 113 5.26 9.22 -4.05
C PRO A 113 5.14 9.11 -5.58
N GLU A 114 6.23 9.33 -6.30
CA GLU A 114 6.24 9.22 -7.77
C GLU A 114 5.93 7.79 -8.22
N LEU A 115 6.50 6.81 -7.54
CA LEU A 115 6.27 5.41 -7.83
C LEU A 115 4.80 5.02 -7.61
N MET A 116 4.23 5.40 -6.47
CA MET A 116 2.84 5.10 -6.14
C MET A 116 1.88 5.75 -7.14
N ALA A 117 2.11 7.01 -7.48
CA ALA A 117 1.30 7.70 -8.47
C ALA A 117 1.41 7.04 -9.86
N GLY A 118 2.62 6.64 -10.23
CA GLY A 118 2.88 6.04 -11.54
C GLY A 118 2.27 4.65 -11.73
N MET A 119 2.12 3.89 -10.65
CA MET A 119 1.55 2.55 -10.71
C MET A 119 0.02 2.54 -10.75
N LEU A 120 -0.63 3.61 -10.32
CA LEU A 120 -2.08 3.68 -10.18
C LEU A 120 -2.76 4.20 -11.44
N ILE A 121 -3.94 3.67 -11.70
CA ILE A 121 -4.87 4.25 -12.66
C ILE A 121 -5.43 5.56 -12.08
N SER A 122 -5.89 6.47 -12.96
CA SER A 122 -6.65 7.64 -12.51
C SER A 122 -7.86 7.20 -11.69
N GLY A 123 -8.05 7.80 -10.52
CA GLY A 123 -9.08 7.38 -9.56
C GLY A 123 -8.65 6.26 -8.62
N GLY A 124 -7.50 5.65 -8.84
CA GLY A 124 -6.95 4.64 -7.94
C GLY A 124 -6.55 5.21 -6.58
N ILE A 125 -6.39 4.36 -5.60
CA ILE A 125 -6.12 4.74 -4.21
C ILE A 125 -4.71 4.31 -3.79
N ALA A 126 -3.97 5.23 -3.18
CA ALA A 126 -2.70 4.95 -2.52
C ALA A 126 -2.90 4.97 -1.00
N VAL A 127 -2.38 3.97 -0.31
CA VAL A 127 -2.40 3.89 1.16
C VAL A 127 -0.97 3.70 1.64
N SER A 128 -0.54 4.51 2.60
CA SER A 128 0.88 4.51 3.00
C SER A 128 1.06 4.87 4.47
N GLY A 129 2.03 4.23 5.11
CA GLY A 129 2.49 4.61 6.44
C GLY A 129 3.36 5.86 6.44
N LEU A 130 3.85 6.27 5.28
CA LEU A 130 4.61 7.50 5.10
C LEU A 130 3.79 8.51 4.30
N PRO A 131 3.94 9.81 4.56
CA PRO A 131 3.24 10.82 3.77
C PRO A 131 3.74 10.82 2.33
N LEU A 132 2.81 10.97 1.38
CA LEU A 132 3.11 11.00 -0.04
C LEU A 132 2.78 12.39 -0.60
N ASP A 133 3.80 13.20 -0.82
CA ASP A 133 3.64 14.53 -1.41
C ASP A 133 3.86 14.44 -2.92
N HIS A 134 2.77 14.50 -3.68
CA HIS A 134 2.82 14.40 -5.14
C HIS A 134 1.64 15.17 -5.74
N PRO A 135 1.85 15.92 -6.85
CA PRO A 135 0.77 16.72 -7.45
C PRO A 135 -0.41 15.90 -7.96
N HIS A 136 -0.20 14.62 -8.28
CA HIS A 136 -1.25 13.74 -8.74
C HIS A 136 -1.86 12.84 -7.65
N LEU A 137 -1.45 13.01 -6.40
CA LEU A 137 -2.02 12.28 -5.26
C LEU A 137 -2.75 13.27 -4.34
N ARG A 138 -4.07 13.22 -4.37
CA ARG A 138 -4.89 14.10 -3.54
C ARG A 138 -5.18 13.43 -2.20
N PRO A 139 -4.77 14.04 -1.07
CA PRO A 139 -5.08 13.50 0.24
C PRO A 139 -6.58 13.34 0.45
N LEU A 140 -6.99 12.20 0.98
CA LEU A 140 -8.36 11.97 1.41
C LEU A 140 -8.49 12.28 2.91
N PRO A 141 -9.68 12.66 3.39
CA PRO A 141 -9.85 13.03 4.79
C PRO A 141 -9.47 11.90 5.75
N ARG A 142 -8.73 12.25 6.79
CA ARG A 142 -8.33 11.30 7.83
C ARG A 142 -9.58 10.76 8.54
N LEU A 143 -9.60 9.44 8.75
CA LEU A 143 -10.68 8.81 9.50
C LEU A 143 -10.58 9.16 11.00
N PRO A 144 -11.73 9.30 11.70
CA PRO A 144 -11.71 9.61 13.14
C PRO A 144 -10.95 8.58 13.99
N SER A 145 -10.93 7.32 13.58
CA SER A 145 -10.23 6.24 14.28
C SER A 145 -8.73 6.20 14.02
N VAL A 146 -8.23 7.00 13.08
CA VAL A 146 -6.82 7.05 12.71
C VAL A 146 -6.15 8.24 13.38
N GLU A 147 -5.14 7.97 14.19
CA GLU A 147 -4.34 9.01 14.83
C GLU A 147 -3.64 9.86 13.79
N GLU A 148 -3.65 11.19 13.97
CA GLU A 148 -3.02 12.13 13.05
C GLU A 148 -1.54 11.79 12.84
N GLY A 149 -1.10 11.77 11.58
CA GLY A 149 0.28 11.47 11.22
C GLY A 149 0.63 9.99 11.25
N ARG A 150 -0.30 9.09 11.55
CA ARG A 150 0.00 7.66 11.69
C ARG A 150 -0.05 6.91 10.39
N TYR A 151 -1.03 7.21 9.53
CA TYR A 151 -1.24 6.56 8.23
C TYR A 151 -2.01 7.47 7.31
N PHE A 152 -1.84 7.29 5.99
CA PHE A 152 -2.36 8.23 5.00
C PHE A 152 -2.99 7.49 3.82
N PHE A 153 -3.99 8.09 3.20
CA PHE A 153 -4.50 7.57 1.94
C PHE A 153 -4.90 8.72 0.99
N TYR A 154 -4.79 8.43 -0.30
CA TYR A 154 -4.87 9.43 -1.36
C TYR A 154 -5.62 8.86 -2.56
N GLN A 155 -6.21 9.74 -3.34
CA GLN A 155 -6.78 9.37 -4.63
C GLN A 155 -5.91 9.96 -5.74
N ARG A 156 -5.56 9.12 -6.70
CA ARG A 156 -4.82 9.57 -7.88
C ARG A 156 -5.74 10.36 -8.81
N ALA A 157 -5.29 11.54 -9.18
CA ALA A 157 -5.99 12.40 -10.13
C ALA A 157 -5.99 11.83 -11.56
#